data_c19c6bd40aacd2f655a06e6024dd70c9
#
_entry.id   c19c6bd40aacd2f655a06e6024dd70c9
#
_cell.length_a   1.000
_cell.length_b   1.000
_cell.length_c   1.000
_cell.angle_alpha   90.00
_cell.angle_beta   90.00
_cell.angle_gamma   90.00
#
_symmetry.space_group_name_H-M   'P 1'
#
loop_
_entity.id
_entity.type
_entity.pdbx_description
1 polymer ?
#
loop_
_entity_poly.entity_id
_entity_poly.type
_entity_poly.pdbx_seq_one_letter_code
_entity_poly.pdbx_strand_id
1 'polypeptide(L)'
;MRHPSFLAVFAFASVASLVAPTYVASQTTPEKMERKARSAARDVKTEVTDSWLTARTKIALYADERVKGAQVSVETVGGTVRLQGKVDSDEALTAAASIARGIEHVKAVKNDLQVVAPGDRKVTDISDQDITRQVEDRLAKTDQLTQVAVRTDAGVVMLTGAAASIGASARASELAREVPGVRAVKNELTF
;
A
#
# COMPACT_ATOMS: atom_id res chain seq x y z
N MET A 1 94.58 -30.62 20.79
CA MET A 1 95.31 -30.79 19.53
C MET A 1 94.42 -30.30 18.38
N ARG A 2 94.90 -29.31 17.70
CA ARG A 2 94.64 -28.93 16.31
C ARG A 2 93.26 -28.31 15.93
N HIS A 3 93.30 -27.00 15.82
CA HIS A 3 92.70 -26.23 14.76
C HIS A 3 93.17 -26.67 13.35
N PRO A 4 92.66 -26.24 12.22
CA PRO A 4 91.91 -25.02 11.85
C PRO A 4 90.78 -25.27 10.77
N SER A 5 90.01 -24.38 10.29
CA SER A 5 90.19 -23.32 9.29
C SER A 5 88.84 -22.95 8.64
N PHE A 6 88.64 -21.71 8.61
CA PHE A 6 88.15 -20.85 7.52
C PHE A 6 87.39 -21.46 6.31
N LEU A 7 86.21 -20.99 6.01
CA LEU A 7 85.98 -20.25 4.76
C LEU A 7 84.70 -19.44 4.79
N ALA A 8 84.90 -18.16 4.58
CA ALA A 8 83.83 -17.21 4.29
C ALA A 8 83.37 -17.40 2.83
N VAL A 9 82.12 -17.41 2.59
CA VAL A 9 81.61 -17.13 1.26
C VAL A 9 80.43 -16.14 1.39
N PHE A 10 80.68 -15.01 0.76
CA PHE A 10 79.66 -13.97 0.39
C PHE A 10 78.61 -14.59 -0.45
N ALA A 11 77.34 -14.19 -0.26
CA ALA A 11 76.45 -14.02 -1.39
C ALA A 11 75.12 -13.30 -1.01
N PHE A 12 75.00 -12.19 -1.58
CA PHE A 12 73.81 -11.55 -2.15
C PHE A 12 72.53 -11.47 -1.32
N ALA A 13 72.31 -10.28 -0.84
CA ALA A 13 71.00 -9.72 -0.55
C ALA A 13 70.14 -9.62 -1.84
N SER A 14 69.09 -10.41 -1.92
CA SER A 14 67.98 -10.15 -2.82
C SER A 14 66.82 -9.60 -2.01
N VAL A 15 66.66 -8.30 -2.04
CA VAL A 15 65.46 -7.62 -1.55
C VAL A 15 64.35 -7.88 -2.55
N ALA A 16 63.58 -8.90 -2.32
CA ALA A 16 62.28 -9.05 -2.99
C ALA A 16 61.25 -8.21 -2.25
N SER A 17 61.00 -7.01 -2.73
CA SER A 17 59.84 -6.20 -2.34
C SER A 17 58.57 -6.92 -2.78
N LEU A 18 57.98 -7.71 -1.88
CA LEU A 18 56.60 -8.15 -2.03
C LEU A 18 55.69 -6.95 -1.75
N VAL A 19 55.29 -6.27 -2.81
CA VAL A 19 54.13 -5.39 -2.75
C VAL A 19 52.90 -6.29 -2.63
N ALA A 20 52.47 -6.51 -1.40
CA ALA A 20 51.18 -7.11 -1.16
C ALA A 20 50.09 -6.11 -1.61
N PRO A 21 49.16 -6.52 -2.46
CA PRO A 21 48.01 -5.66 -2.74
C PRO A 21 47.23 -5.48 -1.44
N THR A 22 47.16 -4.25 -0.94
CA THR A 22 46.29 -3.90 0.16
C THR A 22 44.85 -4.06 -0.33
N TYR A 23 44.32 -5.26 -0.07
CA TYR A 23 42.88 -5.50 -0.21
C TYR A 23 42.21 -4.66 0.87
N VAL A 24 41.69 -3.49 0.47
CA VAL A 24 40.78 -2.71 1.30
C VAL A 24 39.48 -3.48 1.33
N ALA A 25 39.43 -4.48 2.21
CA ALA A 25 38.14 -5.05 2.59
C ALA A 25 37.35 -3.91 3.24
N SER A 26 36.34 -3.41 2.53
CA SER A 26 35.32 -2.56 3.11
C SER A 26 34.70 -3.33 4.25
N GLN A 27 35.23 -3.16 5.44
CA GLN A 27 34.69 -3.75 6.67
C GLN A 27 33.34 -3.03 6.93
N THR A 28 32.28 -3.58 6.35
CA THR A 28 30.93 -3.27 6.78
C THR A 28 30.82 -3.84 8.19
N THR A 29 31.01 -3.00 9.20
CA THR A 29 30.92 -3.41 10.60
C THR A 29 29.56 -4.09 10.85
N PRO A 30 29.50 -5.14 11.66
CA PRO A 30 28.26 -5.84 12.01
C PRO A 30 27.17 -4.87 12.47
N GLU A 31 27.56 -3.83 13.18
CA GLU A 31 26.68 -2.76 13.66
C GLU A 31 26.01 -1.95 12.52
N LYS A 32 26.72 -1.71 11.42
CA LYS A 32 26.18 -1.02 10.25
C LYS A 32 25.20 -1.93 9.48
N MET A 33 25.48 -3.23 9.43
CA MET A 33 24.57 -4.23 8.87
C MET A 33 23.29 -4.37 9.72
N GLU A 34 23.44 -4.45 11.06
CA GLU A 34 22.29 -4.50 11.96
C GLU A 34 21.45 -3.23 11.89
N ARG A 35 22.07 -2.06 11.82
CA ARG A 35 21.34 -0.80 11.67
C ARG A 35 20.57 -0.75 10.35
N LYS A 36 21.18 -1.17 9.25
CA LYS A 36 20.55 -1.24 7.92
C LYS A 36 19.42 -2.28 7.90
N ALA A 37 19.61 -3.44 8.54
CA ALA A 37 18.57 -4.46 8.65
C ALA A 37 17.39 -3.99 9.52
N ARG A 38 17.66 -3.28 10.64
CA ARG A 38 16.64 -2.72 11.50
C ARG A 38 15.87 -1.56 10.84
N SER A 39 16.56 -0.70 10.04
CA SER A 39 15.87 0.33 9.28
C SER A 39 14.99 -0.28 8.17
N ALA A 40 15.53 -1.23 7.41
CA ALA A 40 14.76 -1.93 6.37
C ALA A 40 13.55 -2.68 6.96
N ALA A 41 13.70 -3.34 8.12
CA ALA A 41 12.59 -4.01 8.80
C ALA A 41 11.52 -3.02 9.34
N ARG A 42 11.94 -1.83 9.78
CA ARG A 42 11.01 -0.77 10.17
C ARG A 42 10.27 -0.21 8.96
N ASP A 43 10.98 0.03 7.86
CA ASP A 43 10.41 0.57 6.64
C ASP A 43 9.36 -0.41 6.06
N VAL A 44 9.69 -1.71 6.00
CA VAL A 44 8.74 -2.76 5.55
C VAL A 44 7.51 -2.84 6.47
N LYS A 45 7.69 -2.78 7.79
CA LYS A 45 6.56 -2.81 8.73
C LYS A 45 5.69 -1.56 8.60
N THR A 46 6.30 -0.39 8.37
CA THR A 46 5.57 0.86 8.17
C THR A 46 4.80 0.84 6.86
N GLU A 47 5.41 0.38 5.77
CA GLU A 47 4.76 0.25 4.47
C GLU A 47 3.56 -0.71 4.51
N VAL A 48 3.70 -1.88 5.13
CA VAL A 48 2.59 -2.84 5.29
C VAL A 48 1.46 -2.21 6.11
N THR A 49 1.79 -1.51 7.19
CA THR A 49 0.78 -0.84 8.04
C THR A 49 0.09 0.30 7.29
N ASP A 50 0.84 1.15 6.59
CA ASP A 50 0.30 2.26 5.81
C ASP A 50 -0.55 1.75 4.64
N SER A 51 -0.14 0.68 3.98
CA SER A 51 -0.95 0.04 2.93
C SER A 51 -2.26 -0.51 3.47
N TRP A 52 -2.23 -1.12 4.66
CA TRP A 52 -3.43 -1.60 5.33
C TRP A 52 -4.37 -0.45 5.70
N LEU A 53 -3.85 0.64 6.28
CA LEU A 53 -4.62 1.83 6.61
C LEU A 53 -5.25 2.46 5.37
N THR A 54 -4.49 2.57 4.28
CA THR A 54 -4.99 3.07 3.00
C THR A 54 -6.16 2.22 2.49
N ALA A 55 -6.01 0.88 2.48
CA ALA A 55 -7.05 -0.03 2.02
C ALA A 55 -8.30 0.04 2.91
N ARG A 56 -8.13 0.02 4.23
CA ARG A 56 -9.27 0.13 5.19
C ARG A 56 -10.00 1.45 5.04
N THR A 57 -9.27 2.54 4.87
CA THR A 57 -9.86 3.86 4.66
C THR A 57 -10.67 3.91 3.37
N LYS A 58 -10.14 3.37 2.26
CA LYS A 58 -10.89 3.28 0.99
C LYS A 58 -12.19 2.47 1.15
N ILE A 59 -12.12 1.28 1.77
CA ILE A 59 -13.30 0.46 2.01
C ILE A 59 -14.35 1.23 2.81
N ALA A 60 -13.95 1.90 3.89
CA ALA A 60 -14.86 2.67 4.73
C ALA A 60 -15.49 3.88 4.01
N LEU A 61 -14.69 4.59 3.19
CA LEU A 61 -15.21 5.69 2.38
C LEU A 61 -16.22 5.22 1.35
N TYR A 62 -15.98 4.09 0.69
CA TYR A 62 -16.89 3.55 -0.31
C TYR A 62 -18.17 2.94 0.29
N ALA A 63 -18.14 2.59 1.58
CA ALA A 63 -19.31 2.11 2.31
C ALA A 63 -20.27 3.24 2.72
N ASP A 64 -19.81 4.49 2.78
CA ASP A 64 -20.64 5.63 3.25
C ASP A 64 -21.34 6.31 2.08
N GLU A 65 -22.67 6.42 2.16
CA GLU A 65 -23.49 7.02 1.12
C GLU A 65 -23.27 8.54 0.97
N ARG A 66 -22.78 9.21 2.00
CA ARG A 66 -22.51 10.66 1.96
C ARG A 66 -21.29 10.99 1.09
N VAL A 67 -20.38 10.03 0.91
CA VAL A 67 -19.19 10.19 0.07
C VAL A 67 -19.48 9.78 -1.38
N LYS A 68 -20.68 10.10 -1.89
CA LYS A 68 -21.12 9.74 -3.25
C LYS A 68 -20.29 10.44 -4.32
N GLY A 69 -20.10 9.73 -5.43
CA GLY A 69 -19.49 10.30 -6.64
C GLY A 69 -18.05 10.77 -6.46
N ALA A 70 -17.47 10.54 -5.31
CA ALA A 70 -16.19 11.08 -4.93
C ALA A 70 -15.05 10.32 -5.62
N GLN A 71 -14.28 11.05 -6.40
CA GLN A 71 -12.94 10.62 -6.80
C GLN A 71 -11.99 10.95 -5.65
N VAL A 72 -12.00 10.12 -4.60
CA VAL A 72 -11.12 10.30 -3.45
C VAL A 72 -9.90 9.41 -3.57
N SER A 73 -8.74 10.03 -3.68
CA SER A 73 -7.46 9.36 -3.54
C SER A 73 -7.07 9.32 -2.06
N VAL A 74 -6.65 8.16 -1.59
CA VAL A 74 -6.19 7.94 -0.22
C VAL A 74 -4.74 7.50 -0.26
N GLU A 75 -3.89 8.21 0.47
CA GLU A 75 -2.49 7.87 0.68
C GLU A 75 -2.20 7.88 2.17
N THR A 76 -1.39 6.95 2.66
CA THR A 76 -0.99 6.90 4.06
C THR A 76 0.52 6.86 4.17
N VAL A 77 1.08 7.71 5.03
CA VAL A 77 2.51 7.76 5.32
C VAL A 77 2.71 7.90 6.82
N GLY A 78 3.39 6.94 7.43
CA GLY A 78 3.68 6.95 8.87
C GLY A 78 2.43 6.97 9.76
N GLY A 79 1.29 6.43 9.28
CA GLY A 79 0.00 6.47 9.96
C GLY A 79 -0.79 7.77 9.77
N THR A 80 -0.31 8.70 8.93
CA THR A 80 -1.05 9.90 8.53
C THR A 80 -1.78 9.62 7.23
N VAL A 81 -3.10 9.66 7.26
CA VAL A 81 -3.96 9.48 6.09
C VAL A 81 -4.15 10.83 5.40
N ARG A 82 -3.82 10.90 4.13
CA ARG A 82 -4.07 12.04 3.27
C ARG A 82 -5.21 11.72 2.32
N LEU A 83 -6.23 12.58 2.32
CA LEU A 83 -7.37 12.52 1.41
C LEU A 83 -7.23 13.62 0.37
N GLN A 84 -7.26 13.26 -0.91
CA GLN A 84 -7.17 14.19 -2.03
C GLN A 84 -8.24 13.89 -3.06
N GLY A 85 -8.66 14.92 -3.81
CA GLY A 85 -9.63 14.75 -4.90
C GLY A 85 -10.84 15.64 -4.76
N LYS A 86 -11.98 15.18 -5.29
CA LYS A 86 -13.21 15.97 -5.38
C LYS A 86 -14.36 15.24 -4.71
N VAL A 87 -15.17 15.99 -3.98
CA VAL A 87 -16.41 15.51 -3.35
C VAL A 87 -17.57 16.40 -3.79
N ASP A 88 -18.78 15.88 -3.67
CA ASP A 88 -19.99 16.52 -4.21
C ASP A 88 -20.55 17.61 -3.26
N SER A 89 -20.17 17.60 -1.98
CA SER A 89 -20.72 18.51 -0.97
C SER A 89 -19.77 18.69 0.23
N ASP A 90 -20.03 19.73 1.03
CA ASP A 90 -19.34 19.95 2.32
C ASP A 90 -19.64 18.83 3.32
N GLU A 91 -20.84 18.25 3.25
CA GLU A 91 -21.18 17.07 4.04
C GLU A 91 -20.29 15.88 3.70
N ALA A 92 -20.08 15.61 2.42
CA ALA A 92 -19.19 14.56 1.93
C ALA A 92 -17.73 14.81 2.38
N LEU A 93 -17.27 16.06 2.31
CA LEU A 93 -15.94 16.46 2.76
C LEU A 93 -15.74 16.18 4.27
N THR A 94 -16.72 16.56 5.08
CA THR A 94 -16.70 16.38 6.53
C THR A 94 -16.81 14.89 6.90
N ALA A 95 -17.71 14.16 6.21
CA ALA A 95 -17.90 12.73 6.41
C ALA A 95 -16.62 11.96 6.09
N ALA A 96 -15.95 12.25 4.96
CA ALA A 96 -14.72 11.60 4.57
C ALA A 96 -13.61 11.78 5.62
N ALA A 97 -13.44 12.99 6.14
CA ALA A 97 -12.47 13.27 7.19
C ALA A 97 -12.81 12.53 8.51
N SER A 98 -14.09 12.47 8.86
CA SER A 98 -14.56 11.78 10.06
C SER A 98 -14.33 10.26 9.96
N ILE A 99 -14.69 9.66 8.82
CA ILE A 99 -14.47 8.24 8.54
C ILE A 99 -12.99 7.89 8.65
N ALA A 100 -12.12 8.67 8.00
CA ALA A 100 -10.69 8.43 8.04
C ALA A 100 -10.11 8.52 9.47
N ARG A 101 -10.58 9.46 10.31
CA ARG A 101 -10.17 9.55 11.73
C ARG A 101 -10.66 8.38 12.57
N GLY A 102 -11.77 7.77 12.19
CA GLY A 102 -12.34 6.60 12.89
C GLY A 102 -11.64 5.28 12.59
N ILE A 103 -10.70 5.25 11.64
CA ILE A 103 -9.94 4.03 11.35
C ILE A 103 -8.88 3.80 12.43
N GLU A 104 -8.88 2.61 12.98
CA GLU A 104 -7.90 2.21 14.01
C GLU A 104 -6.47 2.37 13.50
N HIS A 105 -5.57 2.84 14.36
CA HIS A 105 -4.16 3.15 14.08
C HIS A 105 -3.90 4.36 13.18
N VAL A 106 -4.91 5.11 12.73
CA VAL A 106 -4.71 6.40 12.09
C VAL A 106 -4.29 7.44 13.13
N LYS A 107 -3.12 8.02 12.94
CA LYS A 107 -2.55 9.04 13.85
C LYS A 107 -3.05 10.44 13.53
N ALA A 108 -3.17 10.75 12.25
CA ALA A 108 -3.62 12.04 11.76
C ALA A 108 -4.32 11.91 10.40
N VAL A 109 -5.18 12.88 10.09
CA VAL A 109 -5.83 12.97 8.78
C VAL A 109 -5.58 14.34 8.19
N LYS A 110 -5.00 14.36 7.00
CA LYS A 110 -4.86 15.56 6.17
C LYS A 110 -5.94 15.53 5.08
N ASN A 111 -6.88 16.45 5.16
CA ASN A 111 -7.99 16.53 4.23
C ASN A 111 -7.73 17.64 3.20
N ASP A 112 -7.30 17.24 2.01
CA ASP A 112 -7.04 18.12 0.86
C ASP A 112 -8.16 17.94 -0.21
N LEU A 113 -9.37 17.54 0.20
CA LEU A 113 -10.54 17.38 -0.70
C LEU A 113 -11.09 18.74 -1.11
N GLN A 114 -11.58 18.81 -2.32
CA GLN A 114 -12.26 19.98 -2.88
C GLN A 114 -13.72 19.67 -3.12
N VAL A 115 -14.60 20.58 -2.71
CA VAL A 115 -16.03 20.46 -3.02
C VAL A 115 -16.27 20.95 -4.45
N VAL A 116 -16.80 20.08 -5.28
CA VAL A 116 -17.22 20.39 -6.65
C VAL A 116 -18.62 19.82 -6.81
N ALA A 117 -19.61 20.70 -6.87
CA ALA A 117 -21.00 20.28 -7.06
C ALA A 117 -21.13 19.38 -8.31
N PRO A 118 -21.88 18.27 -8.22
CA PRO A 118 -22.12 17.43 -9.38
C PRO A 118 -22.85 18.28 -10.41
N GLY A 119 -22.24 18.50 -11.58
CA GLY A 119 -22.97 18.98 -12.72
C GLY A 119 -24.09 17.99 -13.01
N ASP A 120 -25.23 18.44 -13.59
CA ASP A 120 -26.45 17.67 -13.85
C ASP A 120 -26.16 16.25 -14.35
N ARG A 121 -25.92 15.33 -13.43
CA ARG A 121 -25.78 13.91 -13.73
C ARG A 121 -27.20 13.42 -13.94
N LYS A 122 -27.52 13.03 -15.18
CA LYS A 122 -28.70 12.21 -15.41
C LYS A 122 -28.57 10.97 -14.52
N VAL A 123 -29.37 10.93 -13.47
CA VAL A 123 -29.60 9.71 -12.69
C VAL A 123 -30.34 8.76 -13.63
N THR A 124 -29.59 7.86 -14.24
CA THR A 124 -30.21 6.76 -14.98
C THR A 124 -30.71 5.79 -13.91
N ASP A 125 -32.02 5.54 -13.88
CA ASP A 125 -32.61 4.48 -13.05
C ASP A 125 -32.09 3.13 -13.57
N ILE A 126 -30.97 2.70 -13.01
CA ILE A 126 -30.36 1.40 -13.31
C ILE A 126 -30.90 0.41 -12.29
N SER A 127 -31.43 -0.71 -12.77
CA SER A 127 -31.93 -1.75 -11.87
C SER A 127 -30.83 -2.39 -11.05
N ASP A 128 -31.14 -2.87 -9.83
CA ASP A 128 -30.19 -3.59 -8.98
C ASP A 128 -29.58 -4.84 -9.67
N GLN A 129 -30.36 -5.48 -10.57
CA GLN A 129 -29.85 -6.60 -11.37
C GLN A 129 -28.79 -6.17 -12.39
N ASP A 130 -28.98 -5.01 -13.03
CA ASP A 130 -27.99 -4.48 -13.95
C ASP A 130 -26.75 -3.98 -13.24
N ILE A 131 -26.91 -3.38 -12.06
CA ILE A 131 -25.78 -3.01 -11.18
C ILE A 131 -25.00 -4.26 -10.81
N THR A 132 -25.66 -5.31 -10.31
CA THR A 132 -25.02 -6.58 -9.93
C THR A 132 -24.20 -7.13 -11.10
N ARG A 133 -24.80 -7.26 -12.28
CA ARG A 133 -24.12 -7.80 -13.49
C ARG A 133 -22.91 -6.95 -13.87
N GLN A 134 -23.04 -5.63 -13.87
CA GLN A 134 -21.93 -4.74 -14.21
C GLN A 134 -20.78 -4.82 -13.21
N VAL A 135 -21.09 -4.98 -11.91
CA VAL A 135 -20.08 -5.19 -10.87
C VAL A 135 -19.38 -6.53 -11.08
N GLU A 136 -20.14 -7.61 -11.28
CA GLU A 136 -19.58 -8.95 -11.55
C GLU A 136 -18.66 -8.95 -12.77
N ASP A 137 -19.07 -8.34 -13.87
CA ASP A 137 -18.27 -8.21 -15.09
C ASP A 137 -16.95 -7.46 -14.87
N ARG A 138 -16.95 -6.47 -13.97
CA ARG A 138 -15.73 -5.73 -13.62
C ARG A 138 -14.80 -6.53 -12.73
N LEU A 139 -15.36 -7.21 -11.73
CA LEU A 139 -14.58 -8.05 -10.81
C LEU A 139 -13.96 -9.26 -11.53
N ALA A 140 -14.71 -9.89 -12.44
CA ALA A 140 -14.24 -11.03 -13.23
C ALA A 140 -13.00 -10.74 -14.11
N LYS A 141 -12.76 -9.46 -14.44
CA LYS A 141 -11.57 -9.02 -15.17
C LYS A 141 -10.31 -8.91 -14.29
N THR A 142 -10.45 -9.17 -12.99
CA THR A 142 -9.36 -9.07 -12.02
C THR A 142 -9.12 -10.44 -11.39
N ASP A 143 -8.01 -11.09 -11.72
CA ASP A 143 -7.68 -12.48 -11.31
C ASP A 143 -7.77 -12.71 -9.80
N GLN A 144 -7.54 -11.68 -9.00
CA GLN A 144 -7.56 -11.75 -7.52
C GLN A 144 -8.97 -11.67 -6.92
N LEU A 145 -10.02 -11.53 -7.72
CA LEU A 145 -11.40 -11.29 -7.29
C LEU A 145 -12.40 -12.30 -7.86
N THR A 146 -11.94 -13.45 -8.34
CA THR A 146 -12.77 -14.48 -8.97
C THR A 146 -13.70 -15.22 -8.02
N GLN A 147 -13.47 -15.13 -6.71
CA GLN A 147 -14.30 -15.77 -5.66
C GLN A 147 -15.17 -14.78 -4.90
N VAL A 148 -15.49 -13.65 -5.51
CA VAL A 148 -16.35 -12.63 -4.93
C VAL A 148 -17.77 -12.80 -5.45
N ALA A 149 -18.72 -12.98 -4.53
CA ALA A 149 -20.15 -12.94 -4.83
C ALA A 149 -20.68 -11.51 -4.63
N VAL A 150 -21.56 -11.08 -5.53
CA VAL A 150 -22.14 -9.74 -5.56
C VAL A 150 -23.65 -9.83 -5.39
N ARG A 151 -24.20 -8.98 -4.54
CA ARG A 151 -25.64 -8.75 -4.42
C ARG A 151 -25.89 -7.26 -4.31
N THR A 152 -26.93 -6.78 -5.00
CA THR A 152 -27.36 -5.37 -4.92
C THR A 152 -28.80 -5.28 -4.40
N ASP A 153 -29.01 -4.35 -3.49
CA ASP A 153 -30.32 -4.01 -2.96
C ASP A 153 -30.42 -2.49 -2.79
N ALA A 154 -31.40 -1.87 -3.43
CA ALA A 154 -31.62 -0.42 -3.45
C ALA A 154 -30.33 0.38 -3.79
N GLY A 155 -29.51 -0.11 -4.73
CA GLY A 155 -28.24 0.51 -5.12
C GLY A 155 -27.10 0.30 -4.11
N VAL A 156 -27.31 -0.46 -3.05
CA VAL A 156 -26.23 -0.87 -2.12
C VAL A 156 -25.68 -2.21 -2.56
N VAL A 157 -24.42 -2.23 -2.96
CA VAL A 157 -23.71 -3.44 -3.37
C VAL A 157 -23.11 -4.13 -2.15
N MET A 158 -23.42 -5.40 -1.96
CA MET A 158 -22.78 -6.27 -0.96
C MET A 158 -21.79 -7.19 -1.65
N LEU A 159 -20.56 -7.18 -1.19
CA LEU A 159 -19.47 -8.06 -1.65
C LEU A 159 -19.18 -9.10 -0.57
N THR A 160 -19.31 -10.37 -0.91
CA THR A 160 -19.03 -11.50 0.00
C THR A 160 -18.10 -12.51 -0.65
N GLY A 161 -17.45 -13.37 0.15
CA GLY A 161 -16.50 -14.35 -0.34
C GLY A 161 -15.07 -14.07 0.09
N ALA A 162 -14.09 -14.43 -0.74
CA ALA A 162 -12.67 -14.28 -0.41
C ALA A 162 -11.94 -13.38 -1.41
N ALA A 163 -11.05 -12.56 -0.89
CA ALA A 163 -10.08 -11.78 -1.65
C ALA A 163 -8.65 -12.21 -1.28
N ALA A 164 -7.72 -12.12 -2.23
CA ALA A 164 -6.33 -12.54 -1.99
C ALA A 164 -5.59 -11.69 -0.93
N SER A 165 -6.08 -10.48 -0.66
CA SER A 165 -5.49 -9.55 0.31
C SER A 165 -6.45 -8.40 0.63
N ILE A 166 -6.15 -7.63 1.67
CA ILE A 166 -6.90 -6.41 1.97
C ILE A 166 -6.83 -5.39 0.81
N GLY A 167 -5.74 -5.34 0.08
CA GLY A 167 -5.60 -4.50 -1.11
C GLY A 167 -6.56 -4.94 -2.23
N ALA A 168 -6.68 -6.24 -2.47
CA ALA A 168 -7.65 -6.79 -3.42
C ALA A 168 -9.08 -6.51 -2.96
N SER A 169 -9.38 -6.67 -1.66
CA SER A 169 -10.67 -6.32 -1.07
C SER A 169 -11.02 -4.84 -1.26
N ALA A 170 -10.07 -3.93 -1.04
CA ALA A 170 -10.28 -2.51 -1.30
C ALA A 170 -10.51 -2.22 -2.79
N ARG A 171 -9.79 -2.91 -3.67
CA ARG A 171 -9.97 -2.78 -5.13
C ARG A 171 -11.36 -3.25 -5.58
N ALA A 172 -11.89 -4.32 -4.99
CA ALA A 172 -13.25 -4.76 -5.25
C ALA A 172 -14.28 -3.68 -4.91
N SER A 173 -14.14 -3.00 -3.75
CA SER A 173 -15.02 -1.89 -3.37
C SER A 173 -14.91 -0.70 -4.33
N GLU A 174 -13.71 -0.38 -4.77
CA GLU A 174 -13.47 0.70 -5.73
C GLU A 174 -14.15 0.40 -7.07
N LEU A 175 -13.94 -0.80 -7.64
CA LEU A 175 -14.54 -1.24 -8.90
C LEU A 175 -16.08 -1.25 -8.84
N ALA A 176 -16.65 -1.72 -7.72
CA ALA A 176 -18.08 -1.71 -7.51
C ALA A 176 -18.62 -0.27 -7.45
N ARG A 177 -17.91 0.64 -6.77
CA ARG A 177 -18.32 2.03 -6.60
C ARG A 177 -18.31 2.84 -7.90
N GLU A 178 -17.47 2.44 -8.88
CA GLU A 178 -17.42 3.05 -10.20
C GLU A 178 -18.65 2.72 -11.08
N VAL A 179 -19.46 1.74 -10.70
CA VAL A 179 -20.65 1.35 -11.48
C VAL A 179 -21.75 2.39 -11.28
N PRO A 180 -22.35 2.92 -12.36
CA PRO A 180 -23.47 3.84 -12.27
C PRO A 180 -24.63 3.23 -11.47
N GLY A 181 -25.27 4.02 -10.62
CA GLY A 181 -26.36 3.57 -9.76
C GLY A 181 -25.93 3.06 -8.38
N VAL A 182 -24.64 2.74 -8.18
CA VAL A 182 -24.14 2.30 -6.88
C VAL A 182 -24.09 3.46 -5.89
N ARG A 183 -24.82 3.31 -4.80
CA ARG A 183 -24.94 4.30 -3.71
C ARG A 183 -23.93 4.03 -2.59
N ALA A 184 -23.74 2.76 -2.24
CA ALA A 184 -22.76 2.33 -1.25
C ALA A 184 -22.28 0.91 -1.54
N VAL A 185 -21.13 0.53 -0.97
CA VAL A 185 -20.57 -0.81 -1.07
C VAL A 185 -20.29 -1.36 0.32
N LYS A 186 -21.04 -2.39 0.72
CA LYS A 186 -20.76 -3.18 1.91
C LYS A 186 -19.77 -4.28 1.55
N ASN A 187 -18.56 -4.18 2.10
CA ASN A 187 -17.50 -5.14 1.82
C ASN A 187 -17.33 -6.09 3.01
N GLU A 188 -17.78 -7.32 2.82
CA GLU A 188 -17.68 -8.43 3.78
C GLU A 188 -16.71 -9.51 3.28
N LEU A 189 -15.74 -9.14 2.44
CA LEU A 189 -14.71 -10.07 1.95
C LEU A 189 -13.75 -10.46 3.06
N THR A 190 -13.47 -11.76 3.14
CA THR A 190 -12.38 -12.31 3.96
C THR A 190 -11.07 -12.34 3.18
N PHE A 191 -9.93 -12.25 3.86
CA PHE A 191 -8.59 -12.31 3.27
C PHE A 191 -7.53 -12.83 4.23
#